data_e5825819934d97457be58409d4c6d5a9
#
_entry.id   e5825819934d97457be58409d4c6d5a9
#
_cell.length_a   1.000
_cell.length_b   1.000
_cell.length_c   1.000
_cell.angle_alpha   90.00
_cell.angle_beta   90.00
_cell.angle_gamma   90.00
#
_symmetry.space_group_name_H-M   'P 1'
#
loop_
_entity.id
_entity.type
_entity.pdbx_description
1 polymer ?
#
loop_
_entity_poly.entity_id
_entity_poly.type
_entity_poly.pdbx_seq_one_letter_code
_entity_poly.pdbx_strand_id
1 'polypeptide(L)'
;KRGIDMIAKPFAIGVRIEHPQDVIDQSQYGVDPKSLGLGAAEYSLVYHDKESGRTAYSFCMCPGGQVVASASEPGGVVTNGMSLYARDSGVANSAIVVNVGPDDFGTHPLDGIAFQREWERKAYKLGGSNFNAPAQTVGSFLGQADAPSVESSIHSYEPHIVDCDLHQCLPDYVSSVLERALPYWGRRIKGFDNPEICM
;
A
#
# COMPACT_ATOMS: atom_id res chain seq x y z
N LYS A 1 33.67 3.92 2.20
CA LYS A 1 34.99 4.64 2.13
C LYS A 1 35.48 5.19 3.48
N ARG A 2 34.71 5.03 4.57
CA ARG A 2 35.08 5.47 5.91
C ARG A 2 35.36 4.33 6.89
N GLY A 3 35.55 3.09 6.41
CA GLY A 3 35.85 1.93 7.25
C GLY A 3 34.69 1.48 8.14
N ILE A 4 33.44 1.82 7.77
CA ILE A 4 32.24 1.37 8.46
C ILE A 4 31.74 0.09 7.80
N ASP A 5 31.62 -0.99 8.58
CA ASP A 5 31.03 -2.23 8.11
C ASP A 5 29.53 -2.05 7.88
N MET A 6 29.04 -2.55 6.73
CA MET A 6 27.65 -2.51 6.36
C MET A 6 27.20 -3.91 5.91
N ILE A 7 25.96 -4.24 6.19
CA ILE A 7 25.30 -5.47 5.72
C ILE A 7 24.06 -5.13 4.91
N ALA A 8 23.71 -5.98 3.95
CA ALA A 8 22.43 -5.93 3.27
C ALA A 8 21.30 -6.23 4.28
N LYS A 9 20.29 -5.38 4.35
CA LYS A 9 19.19 -5.52 5.29
C LYS A 9 17.88 -5.77 4.54
N PRO A 10 17.08 -6.78 4.94
CA PRO A 10 15.72 -6.97 4.41
C PRO A 10 14.84 -5.73 4.64
N PHE A 11 13.89 -5.52 3.72
CA PHE A 11 12.86 -4.49 3.82
C PHE A 11 11.54 -5.01 3.21
N ALA A 12 10.63 -4.14 2.84
CA ALA A 12 9.37 -4.55 2.23
C ALA A 12 8.99 -3.60 1.09
N ILE A 13 8.24 -4.11 0.13
CA ILE A 13 7.70 -3.37 -1.01
C ILE A 13 6.22 -3.70 -1.18
N GLY A 14 5.44 -2.74 -1.67
CA GLY A 14 4.01 -2.90 -1.91
C GLY A 14 3.37 -1.58 -2.29
N VAL A 15 2.11 -1.43 -1.96
CA VAL A 15 1.29 -0.27 -2.31
C VAL A 15 0.61 0.32 -1.08
N ARG A 16 0.05 1.53 -1.21
CA ARG A 16 -0.92 2.06 -0.26
C ARG A 16 -2.32 1.62 -0.64
N ILE A 17 -3.17 1.36 0.37
CA ILE A 17 -4.59 1.06 0.22
C ILE A 17 -5.38 2.06 1.05
N GLU A 18 -6.48 2.59 0.48
CA GLU A 18 -7.32 3.60 1.11
C GLU A 18 -8.76 3.08 1.27
N HIS A 19 -9.30 3.23 2.46
CA HIS A 19 -10.68 2.84 2.78
C HIS A 19 -11.46 4.02 3.35
N PRO A 20 -12.79 4.09 3.16
CA PRO A 20 -13.62 4.92 4.01
C PRO A 20 -13.37 4.57 5.48
N GLN A 21 -13.13 5.57 6.33
CA GLN A 21 -12.82 5.33 7.74
C GLN A 21 -13.97 4.62 8.46
N ASP A 22 -15.20 4.91 8.09
CA ASP A 22 -16.39 4.29 8.68
C ASP A 22 -16.49 2.78 8.42
N VAL A 23 -15.97 2.28 7.29
CA VAL A 23 -15.85 0.83 7.00
C VAL A 23 -14.94 0.17 8.04
N ILE A 24 -13.82 0.80 8.36
CA ILE A 24 -12.87 0.30 9.36
C ILE A 24 -13.47 0.41 10.76
N ASP A 25 -14.07 1.55 11.09
CA ASP A 25 -14.72 1.80 12.38
C ASP A 25 -15.82 0.76 12.65
N GLN A 26 -16.69 0.55 11.67
CA GLN A 26 -17.77 -0.43 11.77
C GLN A 26 -17.23 -1.87 11.91
N SER A 27 -16.16 -2.20 11.21
CA SER A 27 -15.56 -3.54 11.32
C SER A 27 -14.88 -3.78 12.67
N GLN A 28 -14.27 -2.75 13.27
CA GLN A 28 -13.51 -2.87 14.50
C GLN A 28 -14.40 -2.69 15.76
N TYR A 29 -15.33 -1.75 15.72
CA TYR A 29 -16.14 -1.39 16.88
C TYR A 29 -17.59 -1.90 16.78
N GLY A 30 -18.10 -2.18 15.57
CA GLY A 30 -19.50 -2.55 15.34
C GLY A 30 -20.50 -1.40 15.50
N VAL A 31 -20.03 -0.19 15.82
CA VAL A 31 -20.83 1.02 16.08
C VAL A 31 -20.02 2.25 15.65
N ASP A 32 -20.70 3.40 15.50
CA ASP A 32 -20.01 4.69 15.30
C ASP A 32 -19.15 5.01 16.54
N PRO A 33 -17.81 5.14 16.38
CA PRO A 33 -16.92 5.41 17.49
C PRO A 33 -17.26 6.72 18.24
N LYS A 34 -17.76 7.73 17.54
CA LYS A 34 -18.16 9.01 18.14
C LYS A 34 -19.25 8.85 19.19
N SER A 35 -20.15 7.89 19.00
CA SER A 35 -21.21 7.58 19.97
C SER A 35 -20.69 7.08 21.31
N LEU A 36 -19.47 6.54 21.33
CA LEU A 36 -18.78 6.01 22.51
C LEU A 36 -17.61 6.89 22.98
N GLY A 37 -17.37 8.03 22.33
CA GLY A 37 -16.21 8.88 22.62
C GLY A 37 -14.87 8.25 22.21
N LEU A 38 -14.89 7.29 21.28
CA LEU A 38 -13.70 6.64 20.74
C LEU A 38 -13.14 7.43 19.54
N GLY A 39 -11.84 7.31 19.30
CA GLY A 39 -11.20 7.83 18.10
C GLY A 39 -11.40 6.90 16.90
N ALA A 40 -10.94 7.33 15.73
CA ALA A 40 -10.92 6.53 14.50
C ALA A 40 -10.21 5.19 14.72
N ALA A 41 -10.80 4.10 14.23
CA ALA A 41 -10.27 2.75 14.42
C ALA A 41 -8.98 2.52 13.62
N GLU A 42 -8.12 1.69 14.18
CA GLU A 42 -6.87 1.23 13.58
C GLU A 42 -6.92 -0.29 13.32
N TYR A 43 -6.06 -0.78 12.44
CA TYR A 43 -5.88 -2.21 12.22
C TYR A 43 -4.41 -2.59 12.02
N SER A 44 -4.10 -3.84 12.31
CA SER A 44 -2.84 -4.47 11.97
C SER A 44 -3.12 -5.84 11.37
N LEU A 45 -2.63 -6.08 10.16
CA LEU A 45 -2.90 -7.28 9.38
C LEU A 45 -1.60 -7.99 9.00
N VAL A 46 -1.60 -9.31 9.06
CA VAL A 46 -0.51 -10.17 8.62
C VAL A 46 -1.09 -11.35 7.85
N TYR A 47 -0.43 -11.71 6.74
CA TYR A 47 -0.71 -12.89 5.95
C TYR A 47 0.58 -13.64 5.66
N HIS A 48 0.67 -14.90 6.10
CA HIS A 48 1.79 -15.78 5.78
C HIS A 48 1.42 -16.62 4.56
N ASP A 49 2.05 -16.33 3.44
CA ASP A 49 1.83 -17.03 2.20
C ASP A 49 2.54 -18.38 2.21
N LYS A 50 1.76 -19.46 2.20
CA LYS A 50 2.30 -20.81 2.27
C LYS A 50 2.95 -21.27 0.98
N GLU A 51 2.61 -20.66 -0.17
CA GLU A 51 3.15 -21.04 -1.46
C GLU A 51 4.57 -20.53 -1.65
N SER A 52 4.79 -19.25 -1.34
CA SER A 52 6.10 -18.60 -1.52
C SER A 52 6.94 -18.53 -0.25
N GLY A 53 6.36 -18.82 0.92
CA GLY A 53 7.00 -18.63 2.23
C GLY A 53 7.14 -17.14 2.62
N ARG A 54 6.60 -16.21 1.84
CA ARG A 54 6.66 -14.77 2.11
C ARG A 54 5.56 -14.33 3.06
N THR A 55 5.76 -13.16 3.63
CA THR A 55 4.76 -12.54 4.51
C THR A 55 4.33 -11.21 3.92
N ALA A 56 3.00 -11.03 3.76
CA ALA A 56 2.40 -9.72 3.53
C ALA A 56 1.86 -9.16 4.85
N TYR A 57 1.94 -7.83 5.03
CA TYR A 57 1.43 -7.18 6.24
C TYR A 57 1.06 -5.73 5.99
N SER A 58 0.15 -5.21 6.83
CA SER A 58 -0.14 -3.78 6.87
C SER A 58 0.97 -3.05 7.63
N PHE A 59 1.39 -1.90 7.10
CA PHE A 59 2.44 -1.08 7.71
C PHE A 59 2.01 0.38 7.74
N CYS A 60 2.35 1.09 8.82
CA CYS A 60 2.05 2.52 8.99
C CYS A 60 0.58 2.84 8.64
N MET A 61 -0.35 2.15 9.33
CA MET A 61 -1.77 2.45 9.22
C MET A 61 -2.04 3.85 9.78
N CYS A 62 -2.75 4.66 9.02
CA CYS A 62 -3.05 6.05 9.30
C CYS A 62 -4.58 6.26 9.34
N PRO A 63 -5.20 6.21 10.52
CA PRO A 63 -6.64 6.47 10.67
C PRO A 63 -6.95 7.95 10.47
N GLY A 64 -8.06 8.25 9.81
CA GLY A 64 -8.49 9.62 9.51
C GLY A 64 -7.37 10.45 8.90
N GLY A 65 -6.63 9.85 7.97
CA GLY A 65 -5.42 10.42 7.38
C GLY A 65 -5.51 10.60 5.87
N GLN A 66 -4.36 10.71 5.24
CA GLN A 66 -4.21 10.87 3.80
C GLN A 66 -2.95 10.21 3.28
N VAL A 67 -2.94 9.83 2.01
CA VAL A 67 -1.74 9.42 1.28
C VAL A 67 -1.00 10.65 0.78
N VAL A 68 0.31 10.67 0.95
CA VAL A 68 1.16 11.82 0.59
C VAL A 68 2.32 11.38 -0.30
N ALA A 69 2.77 12.30 -1.16
CA ALA A 69 3.98 12.10 -1.94
C ALA A 69 5.22 12.06 -1.02
N SER A 70 6.10 11.09 -1.24
CA SER A 70 7.28 10.86 -0.41
C SER A 70 8.54 10.55 -1.22
N ALA A 71 8.54 10.86 -2.52
CA ALA A 71 9.70 10.64 -3.37
C ALA A 71 10.88 11.50 -2.91
N SER A 72 12.06 10.89 -2.75
CA SER A 72 13.29 11.55 -2.34
C SER A 72 14.27 11.79 -3.50
N GLU A 73 14.04 11.17 -4.65
CA GLU A 73 14.89 11.29 -5.83
C GLU A 73 14.06 11.70 -7.06
N PRO A 74 14.63 12.51 -7.97
CA PRO A 74 13.97 12.81 -9.25
C PRO A 74 13.72 11.54 -10.08
N GLY A 75 12.56 11.45 -10.70
CA GLY A 75 12.18 10.32 -11.56
C GLY A 75 11.77 9.05 -10.80
N GLY A 76 11.47 9.16 -9.52
CA GLY A 76 10.84 8.11 -8.70
C GLY A 76 9.50 8.58 -8.13
N VAL A 77 8.57 7.65 -7.91
CA VAL A 77 7.34 7.88 -7.14
C VAL A 77 7.32 6.93 -5.96
N VAL A 78 7.09 7.51 -4.80
CA VAL A 78 6.89 6.82 -3.52
C VAL A 78 5.76 7.50 -2.80
N THR A 79 4.88 6.71 -2.20
CA THR A 79 3.78 7.21 -1.38
C THR A 79 4.02 6.87 0.09
N ASN A 80 3.57 7.73 0.97
CA ASN A 80 3.51 7.48 2.40
C ASN A 80 2.12 7.86 2.92
N GLY A 81 1.83 7.60 4.17
CA GLY A 81 0.59 8.01 4.81
C GLY A 81 0.85 8.91 6.00
N MET A 82 -0.09 9.80 6.23
CA MET A 82 -0.09 10.68 7.41
C MET A 82 -1.50 10.76 7.99
N SER A 83 -1.61 10.68 9.32
CA SER A 83 -2.85 11.08 10.00
C SER A 83 -2.80 12.56 10.33
N LEU A 84 -3.92 13.24 10.12
CA LEU A 84 -4.10 14.56 10.70
C LEU A 84 -4.18 14.46 12.23
N TYR A 85 -3.91 15.54 12.93
CA TYR A 85 -4.02 15.56 14.41
C TYR A 85 -5.42 15.15 14.89
N ALA A 86 -6.46 15.64 14.21
CA ALA A 86 -7.85 15.32 14.52
C ALA A 86 -8.28 13.90 14.08
N ARG A 87 -7.51 13.25 13.18
CA ARG A 87 -7.85 11.93 12.60
C ARG A 87 -9.27 11.86 12.03
N ASP A 88 -9.68 12.89 11.31
CA ASP A 88 -11.07 13.11 10.87
C ASP A 88 -11.22 13.36 9.36
N SER A 89 -10.24 13.01 8.54
CA SER A 89 -10.34 13.16 7.07
C SER A 89 -11.42 12.28 6.44
N GLY A 90 -11.92 11.27 7.16
CA GLY A 90 -12.85 10.28 6.63
C GLY A 90 -12.16 9.14 5.86
N VAL A 91 -10.83 9.16 5.74
CA VAL A 91 -10.05 8.12 5.04
C VAL A 91 -9.10 7.42 6.00
N ALA A 92 -9.15 6.09 5.98
CA ALA A 92 -8.17 5.22 6.62
C ALA A 92 -7.20 4.71 5.54
N ASN A 93 -5.90 4.83 5.73
CA ASN A 93 -4.96 4.25 4.78
C ASN A 93 -3.82 3.47 5.46
N SER A 94 -3.27 2.50 4.77
CA SER A 94 -2.04 1.82 5.19
C SER A 94 -1.22 1.38 3.99
N ALA A 95 0.08 1.19 4.18
CA ALA A 95 0.84 0.38 3.25
C ALA A 95 0.45 -1.09 3.45
N ILE A 96 0.30 -1.83 2.36
CA ILE A 96 0.25 -3.28 2.32
C ILE A 96 1.48 -3.75 1.56
N VAL A 97 2.36 -4.46 2.26
CA VAL A 97 3.71 -4.73 1.78
C VAL A 97 4.09 -6.18 1.96
N VAL A 98 5.01 -6.64 1.11
CA VAL A 98 5.60 -7.99 1.15
C VAL A 98 7.09 -7.86 1.45
N ASN A 99 7.61 -8.72 2.30
CA ASN A 99 9.02 -8.73 2.65
C ASN A 99 9.90 -9.12 1.44
N VAL A 100 11.01 -8.40 1.31
CA VAL A 100 12.07 -8.67 0.34
C VAL A 100 13.43 -8.68 1.06
N GLY A 101 14.36 -9.46 0.54
CA GLY A 101 15.64 -9.68 1.18
C GLY A 101 16.80 -9.78 0.19
N PRO A 102 18.01 -10.06 0.69
CA PRO A 102 19.20 -10.23 -0.15
C PRO A 102 19.06 -11.26 -1.26
N ASP A 103 18.21 -12.26 -1.09
CA ASP A 103 17.91 -13.25 -2.15
C ASP A 103 17.18 -12.64 -3.35
N ASP A 104 16.50 -11.50 -3.15
CA ASP A 104 15.75 -10.79 -4.20
C ASP A 104 16.58 -9.72 -4.90
N PHE A 105 17.49 -9.05 -4.20
CA PHE A 105 18.20 -7.87 -4.70
C PHE A 105 19.73 -7.94 -4.62
N GLY A 106 20.28 -8.97 -3.99
CA GLY A 106 21.73 -9.14 -3.86
C GLY A 106 22.26 -8.93 -2.44
N THR A 107 23.49 -9.38 -2.21
CA THR A 107 24.11 -9.41 -0.87
C THR A 107 25.00 -8.19 -0.58
N HIS A 108 25.30 -7.38 -1.58
CA HIS A 108 26.07 -6.16 -1.36
C HIS A 108 25.21 -5.13 -0.58
N PRO A 109 25.76 -4.41 0.41
CA PRO A 109 25.00 -3.51 1.28
C PRO A 109 24.17 -2.43 0.57
N LEU A 110 24.51 -2.09 -0.67
CA LEU A 110 23.82 -1.06 -1.48
C LEU A 110 22.87 -1.63 -2.53
N ASP A 111 22.79 -2.95 -2.71
CA ASP A 111 21.97 -3.57 -3.76
C ASP A 111 20.48 -3.28 -3.54
N GLY A 112 20.02 -3.23 -2.29
CA GLY A 112 18.65 -2.84 -1.95
C GLY A 112 18.27 -1.43 -2.43
N ILE A 113 19.23 -0.51 -2.52
CA ILE A 113 18.99 0.84 -3.07
C ILE A 113 18.73 0.77 -4.58
N ALA A 114 19.49 -0.05 -5.31
CA ALA A 114 19.28 -0.22 -6.73
C ALA A 114 17.93 -0.86 -7.04
N PHE A 115 17.55 -1.88 -6.26
CA PHE A 115 16.24 -2.53 -6.32
C PHE A 115 15.10 -1.53 -6.05
N GLN A 116 15.18 -0.75 -4.97
CA GLN A 116 14.20 0.27 -4.64
C GLN A 116 14.02 1.28 -5.79
N ARG A 117 15.12 1.81 -6.32
CA ARG A 117 15.11 2.76 -7.44
C ARG A 117 14.49 2.20 -8.71
N GLU A 118 14.64 0.92 -8.97
CA GLU A 118 14.03 0.26 -10.13
C GLU A 118 12.50 0.38 -10.08
N TRP A 119 11.89 -0.01 -8.97
CA TRP A 119 10.44 -0.03 -8.81
C TRP A 119 9.85 1.38 -8.67
N GLU A 120 10.51 2.27 -7.96
CA GLU A 120 10.13 3.69 -7.88
C GLU A 120 10.11 4.37 -9.25
N ARG A 121 11.08 4.05 -10.12
CA ARG A 121 11.15 4.58 -11.49
C ARG A 121 10.10 3.94 -12.40
N LYS A 122 9.77 2.67 -12.22
CA LYS A 122 8.66 2.04 -12.94
C LYS A 122 7.35 2.71 -12.56
N ALA A 123 7.09 2.91 -11.28
CA ALA A 123 5.92 3.64 -10.79
C ALA A 123 5.84 5.07 -11.35
N TYR A 124 6.95 5.82 -11.36
CA TYR A 124 7.03 7.16 -11.94
C TYR A 124 6.65 7.18 -13.43
N LYS A 125 7.20 6.26 -14.22
CA LYS A 125 6.89 6.15 -15.65
C LYS A 125 5.42 5.78 -15.88
N LEU A 126 4.91 4.84 -15.12
CA LEU A 126 3.54 4.36 -15.21
C LEU A 126 2.54 5.47 -14.85
N GLY A 127 2.82 6.30 -13.84
CA GLY A 127 2.05 7.46 -13.46
C GLY A 127 2.17 8.67 -14.41
N GLY A 128 2.87 8.55 -15.55
CA GLY A 128 2.97 9.62 -16.57
C GLY A 128 4.18 10.53 -16.43
N SER A 129 5.20 10.16 -15.65
CA SER A 129 6.46 10.87 -15.48
C SER A 129 6.33 12.30 -14.92
N ASN A 130 5.36 12.53 -14.05
CA ASN A 130 5.03 13.84 -13.48
C ASN A 130 4.66 13.81 -11.99
N PHE A 131 5.12 12.79 -11.25
CA PHE A 131 4.82 12.56 -9.83
C PHE A 131 3.35 12.21 -9.49
N ASN A 132 2.48 12.03 -10.49
CA ASN A 132 1.22 11.35 -10.25
C ASN A 132 1.48 9.90 -9.84
N ALA A 133 0.69 9.36 -8.93
CA ALA A 133 0.84 7.99 -8.51
C ALA A 133 0.04 7.04 -9.41
N PRO A 134 0.64 5.93 -9.90
CA PRO A 134 -0.15 4.87 -10.49
C PRO A 134 -1.05 4.27 -9.42
N ALA A 135 -2.30 4.05 -9.77
CA ALA A 135 -3.31 3.50 -8.86
C ALA A 135 -4.23 2.53 -9.60
N GLN A 136 -4.88 1.66 -8.84
CA GLN A 136 -5.81 0.66 -9.36
C GLN A 136 -6.84 0.34 -8.28
N THR A 137 -8.03 -0.08 -8.64
CA THR A 137 -8.97 -0.61 -7.65
C THR A 137 -8.61 -2.04 -7.24
N VAL A 138 -8.97 -2.44 -6.03
CA VAL A 138 -8.80 -3.83 -5.55
C VAL A 138 -9.46 -4.82 -6.51
N GLY A 139 -10.66 -4.52 -7.00
CA GLY A 139 -11.34 -5.36 -7.98
C GLY A 139 -10.55 -5.54 -9.26
N SER A 140 -10.01 -4.46 -9.82
CA SER A 140 -9.18 -4.49 -11.03
C SER A 140 -7.86 -5.23 -10.77
N PHE A 141 -7.21 -5.00 -9.63
CA PHE A 141 -5.98 -5.72 -9.24
C PHE A 141 -6.21 -7.24 -9.10
N LEU A 142 -7.37 -7.65 -8.62
CA LEU A 142 -7.77 -9.06 -8.52
C LEU A 142 -8.33 -9.64 -9.82
N GLY A 143 -8.28 -8.90 -10.93
CA GLY A 143 -8.73 -9.37 -12.26
C GLY A 143 -10.23 -9.53 -12.39
N GLN A 144 -11.05 -8.82 -11.62
CA GLN A 144 -12.51 -8.88 -11.74
C GLN A 144 -12.98 -8.13 -13.00
N ALA A 145 -13.82 -8.79 -13.82
CA ALA A 145 -14.21 -8.28 -15.12
C ALA A 145 -14.97 -6.94 -15.09
N ASP A 146 -15.77 -6.71 -14.04
CA ASP A 146 -16.60 -5.51 -13.86
C ASP A 146 -16.04 -4.57 -12.80
N ALA A 147 -14.72 -4.58 -12.57
CA ALA A 147 -14.08 -3.73 -11.59
C ALA A 147 -14.26 -2.25 -11.96
N PRO A 148 -14.63 -1.38 -11.01
CA PRO A 148 -14.76 0.05 -11.26
C PRO A 148 -13.40 0.70 -11.52
N SER A 149 -13.41 1.82 -12.26
CA SER A 149 -12.21 2.67 -12.40
C SER A 149 -11.84 3.31 -11.07
N VAL A 150 -10.55 3.50 -10.84
CA VAL A 150 -10.03 4.13 -9.63
C VAL A 150 -10.45 5.60 -9.50
N GLU A 151 -10.82 6.27 -10.59
CA GLU A 151 -11.31 7.65 -10.57
C GLU A 151 -12.62 7.82 -9.79
N SER A 152 -13.42 6.73 -9.68
CA SER A 152 -14.65 6.74 -8.89
C SER A 152 -14.45 6.36 -7.42
N SER A 153 -13.25 5.94 -7.05
CA SER A 153 -12.89 5.50 -5.70
C SER A 153 -12.55 6.67 -4.79
N ILE A 154 -12.68 6.46 -3.49
CA ILE A 154 -12.14 7.40 -2.50
C ILE A 154 -10.62 7.31 -2.54
N HIS A 155 -9.97 8.43 -2.77
CA HIS A 155 -8.52 8.57 -2.69
C HIS A 155 -8.15 9.96 -2.16
N SER A 156 -6.96 10.06 -1.59
CA SER A 156 -6.49 11.29 -0.94
C SER A 156 -5.13 11.77 -1.44
N TYR A 157 -4.52 11.04 -2.38
CA TYR A 157 -3.19 11.39 -2.88
C TYR A 157 -3.19 12.66 -3.73
N GLU A 158 -2.29 13.58 -3.39
CA GLU A 158 -1.94 14.75 -4.19
C GLU A 158 -0.50 14.61 -4.71
N PRO A 159 -0.18 14.94 -5.98
CA PRO A 159 -0.93 15.81 -6.91
C PRO A 159 -2.09 15.13 -7.65
N HIS A 160 -2.02 13.84 -8.03
CA HIS A 160 -3.08 13.11 -8.73
C HIS A 160 -2.76 11.62 -8.82
N ILE A 161 -3.78 10.79 -9.05
CA ILE A 161 -3.63 9.36 -9.37
C ILE A 161 -3.86 9.12 -10.85
N VAL A 162 -3.29 8.04 -11.39
CA VAL A 162 -3.49 7.59 -12.77
C VAL A 162 -3.91 6.13 -12.74
N ASP A 163 -5.06 5.80 -13.35
CA ASP A 163 -5.55 4.41 -13.46
C ASP A 163 -4.58 3.58 -14.30
N CYS A 164 -3.92 2.64 -13.67
CA CYS A 164 -2.86 1.82 -14.27
C CYS A 164 -2.83 0.42 -13.64
N ASP A 165 -2.34 -0.54 -14.40
CA ASP A 165 -2.07 -1.88 -13.89
C ASP A 165 -0.83 -1.90 -12.99
N LEU A 166 -1.03 -2.00 -11.68
CA LEU A 166 0.03 -1.99 -10.67
C LEU A 166 0.98 -3.19 -10.74
N HIS A 167 0.60 -4.28 -11.43
CA HIS A 167 1.52 -5.40 -11.69
C HIS A 167 2.73 -4.96 -12.50
N GLN A 168 2.63 -3.88 -13.29
CA GLN A 168 3.74 -3.36 -14.08
C GLN A 168 4.79 -2.61 -13.25
N CYS A 169 4.47 -2.19 -12.02
CA CYS A 169 5.39 -1.48 -11.13
C CYS A 169 5.66 -2.20 -9.81
N LEU A 170 5.30 -3.47 -9.72
CA LEU A 170 5.63 -4.37 -8.60
C LEU A 170 6.37 -5.61 -9.11
N PRO A 171 7.24 -6.24 -8.30
CA PRO A 171 7.74 -7.58 -8.62
C PRO A 171 6.58 -8.59 -8.68
N ASP A 172 6.59 -9.51 -9.65
CA ASP A 172 5.53 -10.50 -9.84
C ASP A 172 5.21 -11.30 -8.56
N TYR A 173 6.23 -11.68 -7.80
CA TYR A 173 6.06 -12.40 -6.54
C TYR A 173 5.42 -11.54 -5.44
N VAL A 174 5.56 -10.22 -5.51
CA VAL A 174 4.89 -9.30 -4.57
C VAL A 174 3.41 -9.19 -4.92
N SER A 175 3.09 -8.96 -6.19
CA SER A 175 1.71 -8.90 -6.69
C SER A 175 0.96 -10.19 -6.35
N SER A 176 1.54 -11.36 -6.65
CA SER A 176 0.93 -12.66 -6.39
C SER A 176 0.64 -12.91 -4.89
N VAL A 177 1.52 -12.45 -3.99
CA VAL A 177 1.27 -12.54 -2.56
C VAL A 177 0.16 -11.59 -2.12
N LEU A 178 0.11 -10.35 -2.66
CA LEU A 178 -0.95 -9.39 -2.36
C LEU A 178 -2.32 -9.87 -2.87
N GLU A 179 -2.39 -10.47 -4.06
CA GLU A 179 -3.61 -11.07 -4.61
C GLU A 179 -4.22 -12.12 -3.68
N ARG A 180 -3.38 -12.91 -3.01
CA ARG A 180 -3.83 -13.89 -2.02
C ARG A 180 -4.14 -13.30 -0.65
N ALA A 181 -3.40 -12.25 -0.27
CA ALA A 181 -3.57 -11.57 1.02
C ALA A 181 -4.86 -10.75 1.11
N LEU A 182 -5.23 -10.04 0.04
CA LEU A 182 -6.41 -9.16 0.01
C LEU A 182 -7.70 -9.91 0.38
N PRO A 183 -8.09 -11.02 -0.27
CA PRO A 183 -9.29 -11.76 0.11
C PRO A 183 -9.18 -12.42 1.50
N TYR A 184 -7.97 -12.74 1.95
CA TYR A 184 -7.77 -13.24 3.31
C TYR A 184 -8.05 -12.16 4.35
N TRP A 185 -7.63 -10.93 4.11
CA TRP A 185 -7.90 -9.78 4.99
C TRP A 185 -9.36 -9.34 4.93
N GLY A 186 -10.03 -9.43 3.77
CA GLY A 186 -11.46 -9.18 3.62
C GLY A 186 -12.34 -10.06 4.51
N ARG A 187 -11.87 -11.27 4.83
CA ARG A 187 -12.54 -12.14 5.83
C ARG A 187 -12.33 -11.68 7.28
N ARG A 188 -11.36 -10.84 7.56
CA ARG A 188 -11.05 -10.33 8.91
C ARG A 188 -11.63 -8.94 9.15
N ILE A 189 -11.57 -8.09 8.13
CA ILE A 189 -12.13 -6.75 8.13
C ILE A 189 -13.13 -6.69 6.98
N LYS A 190 -14.41 -6.73 7.32
CA LYS A 190 -15.48 -6.71 6.33
C LYS A 190 -15.40 -5.43 5.47
N GLY A 191 -15.31 -5.61 4.15
CA GLY A 191 -15.16 -4.52 3.20
C GLY A 191 -13.72 -4.12 2.88
N PHE A 192 -12.72 -4.79 3.46
CA PHE A 192 -11.30 -4.52 3.17
C PHE A 192 -10.93 -4.79 1.71
N ASP A 193 -11.50 -5.84 1.13
CA ASP A 193 -11.29 -6.28 -0.25
C ASP A 193 -12.45 -5.88 -1.18
N ASN A 194 -13.23 -4.85 -0.81
CA ASN A 194 -14.27 -4.35 -1.69
C ASN A 194 -13.67 -3.90 -3.02
N PRO A 195 -14.24 -4.32 -4.17
CA PRO A 195 -13.74 -3.96 -5.50
C PRO A 195 -13.51 -2.48 -5.78
N GLU A 196 -14.22 -1.59 -5.09
CA GLU A 196 -14.11 -0.13 -5.26
C GLU A 196 -12.96 0.51 -4.49
N ILE A 197 -12.26 -0.24 -3.65
CA ILE A 197 -11.17 0.30 -2.81
C ILE A 197 -9.97 0.66 -3.68
N CYS A 198 -9.42 1.87 -3.46
CA CYS A 198 -8.23 2.39 -4.13
C CYS A 198 -6.94 1.81 -3.53
N MET A 199 -6.03 1.39 -4.42
CA MET A 199 -4.67 0.97 -4.07
C MET A 199 -3.65 1.83 -4.82
#